data_a9e17a86bb344f0a95a860fbbf49cf63
#
_entry.id   a9e17a86bb344f0a95a860fbbf49cf63
#
_cell.length_a   1.000
_cell.length_b   1.000
_cell.length_c   1.000
_cell.angle_alpha   90.00
_cell.angle_beta   90.00
_cell.angle_gamma   90.00
#
_symmetry.space_group_name_H-M   'P 1'
#
loop_
_entity.id
_entity.type
_entity.pdbx_description
1 polymer ?
#
loop_
_entity_poly.entity_id
_entity_poly.type
_entity_poly.pdbx_seq_one_letter_code
_entity_poly.pdbx_strand_id
1 'polypeptide(L)'
;MKKIAVLGAGMVCRTMALELAKSHEVVSFDLNQQNLDLLAKRNAKIQTRKINLLDSNLNLKEVLGFADLVVNAVPGFMGYRILELVIKAGKNSVDISFFP
;
A
#
# COMPACT_ATOMS: atom_id res chain seq x y z
N MET A 1 15.83 -1.66 -9.53
CA MET A 1 14.85 -2.12 -8.53
C MET A 1 14.36 -0.95 -7.73
N LYS A 2 13.06 -0.83 -7.58
CA LYS A 2 12.44 0.23 -6.79
C LYS A 2 11.82 -0.33 -5.51
N LYS A 3 11.63 0.54 -4.53
CA LYS A 3 10.90 0.20 -3.30
C LYS A 3 9.49 0.74 -3.43
N ILE A 4 8.51 -0.14 -3.34
CA ILE A 4 7.12 0.19 -3.60
C ILE A 4 6.28 -0.11 -2.36
N ALA A 5 5.51 0.88 -1.94
CA ALA A 5 4.49 0.71 -0.90
C ALA A 5 3.14 0.47 -1.58
N VAL A 6 2.49 -0.63 -1.27
CA VAL A 6 1.15 -0.93 -1.76
C VAL A 6 0.17 -0.72 -0.60
N LEU A 7 -0.73 0.21 -0.75
CA LEU A 7 -1.71 0.55 0.27
C LEU A 7 -2.97 -0.27 0.05
N GLY A 8 -3.20 -1.21 0.93
CA GLY A 8 -4.25 -2.20 0.84
C GLY A 8 -3.70 -3.58 0.50
N ALA A 9 -4.42 -4.62 0.92
CA ALA A 9 -4.07 -6.01 0.63
C ALA A 9 -5.30 -6.87 0.33
N GLY A 10 -6.38 -6.25 -0.14
CA GLY A 10 -7.54 -6.96 -0.68
C GLY A 10 -7.17 -7.68 -1.99
N MET A 11 -8.16 -8.26 -2.65
CA MET A 11 -7.91 -9.13 -3.81
C MET A 11 -7.07 -8.44 -4.90
N VAL A 12 -7.46 -7.24 -5.32
CA VAL A 12 -6.75 -6.50 -6.37
C VAL A 12 -5.36 -6.10 -5.89
N CYS A 13 -5.26 -5.62 -4.66
CA CYS A 13 -3.98 -5.20 -4.09
C CYS A 13 -3.00 -6.35 -3.98
N ARG A 14 -3.47 -7.54 -3.60
CA ARG A 14 -2.62 -8.73 -3.53
C ARG A 14 -2.06 -9.09 -4.90
N THR A 15 -2.90 -9.05 -5.92
CA THR A 15 -2.47 -9.36 -7.29
C THR A 15 -1.40 -8.38 -7.74
N MET A 16 -1.59 -7.09 -7.49
CA MET A 16 -0.61 -6.07 -7.84
C MET A 16 0.68 -6.23 -7.07
N ALA A 17 0.60 -6.47 -5.76
CA ALA A 17 1.78 -6.66 -4.93
C ALA A 17 2.61 -7.85 -5.40
N LEU A 18 1.96 -8.96 -5.72
CA LEU A 18 2.64 -10.16 -6.22
C LEU A 18 3.33 -9.90 -7.56
N GLU A 19 2.67 -9.16 -8.44
CA GLU A 19 3.25 -8.84 -9.76
C GLU A 19 4.45 -7.91 -9.61
N LEU A 20 4.31 -6.86 -8.80
CA LEU A 20 5.39 -5.91 -8.57
C LEU A 20 6.59 -6.53 -7.86
N ALA A 21 6.36 -7.50 -6.99
CA ALA A 21 7.41 -8.16 -6.25
C ALA A 21 8.35 -9.00 -7.12
N LYS A 22 7.95 -9.28 -8.36
CA LYS A 22 8.83 -9.99 -9.30
C LYS A 22 10.06 -9.16 -9.68
N SER A 23 9.94 -7.83 -9.64
CA SER A 23 10.99 -6.92 -10.10
C SER A 23 11.38 -5.86 -9.08
N HIS A 24 10.64 -5.72 -7.99
CA HIS A 24 10.83 -4.65 -7.01
C HIS A 24 10.68 -5.15 -5.58
N GLU A 25 11.17 -4.36 -4.64
CA GLU A 25 10.89 -4.59 -3.23
C GLU A 25 9.51 -4.01 -2.90
N VAL A 26 8.64 -4.83 -2.32
CA VAL A 26 7.26 -4.43 -2.02
C VAL A 26 6.99 -4.55 -0.53
N VAL A 27 6.37 -3.51 0.02
CA VAL A 27 5.79 -3.53 1.36
C VAL A 27 4.30 -3.25 1.22
N SER A 28 3.46 -4.14 1.73
CA SER A 28 2.01 -3.99 1.70
C SER A 28 1.48 -3.57 3.06
N PHE A 29 0.58 -2.60 3.05
CA PHE A 29 -0.06 -2.05 4.24
C PHE A 29 -1.55 -2.33 4.20
N ASP A 30 -2.11 -2.80 5.30
CA ASP A 30 -3.56 -2.97 5.45
C ASP A 30 -3.94 -2.90 6.92
N LEU A 31 -5.18 -2.57 7.18
CA LEU A 31 -5.76 -2.63 8.51
C LEU A 31 -6.14 -4.08 8.88
N ASN A 32 -6.40 -4.92 7.90
CA ASN A 32 -6.87 -6.28 8.07
C ASN A 32 -5.70 -7.27 8.05
N GLN A 33 -5.41 -7.86 9.20
CA GLN A 33 -4.30 -8.81 9.35
C GLN A 33 -4.51 -10.06 8.48
N GLN A 34 -5.73 -10.51 8.28
CA GLN A 34 -6.00 -11.70 7.48
C GLN A 34 -5.58 -11.50 6.02
N ASN A 35 -5.84 -10.31 5.47
CA ASN A 35 -5.41 -9.99 4.11
C ASN A 35 -3.88 -10.02 3.99
N LEU A 36 -3.19 -9.50 5.00
CA LEU A 36 -1.73 -9.50 5.02
C LEU A 36 -1.17 -10.92 5.13
N ASP A 37 -1.80 -11.76 5.96
CA ASP A 37 -1.38 -13.15 6.12
C ASP A 37 -1.53 -13.94 4.83
N LEU A 38 -2.63 -13.72 4.09
CA LEU A 38 -2.84 -14.34 2.80
C LEU A 38 -1.76 -13.95 1.79
N LEU A 39 -1.37 -12.68 1.81
CA LEU A 39 -0.31 -12.19 0.93
C LEU A 39 1.04 -12.80 1.29
N ALA A 40 1.38 -12.84 2.56
CA ALA A 40 2.64 -13.40 3.04
C ALA A 40 2.76 -14.88 2.72
N LYS A 41 1.66 -15.62 2.72
CA LYS A 41 1.64 -17.02 2.29
C LYS A 41 1.97 -17.19 0.81
N ARG A 42 1.53 -16.23 -0.01
CA ARG A 42 1.75 -16.29 -1.47
C ARG A 42 3.19 -15.94 -1.83
N ASN A 43 3.80 -15.00 -1.10
CA ASN A 43 5.18 -14.60 -1.34
C ASN A 43 5.80 -14.03 -0.05
N ALA A 44 6.64 -14.83 0.60
CA ALA A 44 7.28 -14.45 1.86
C ALA A 44 8.28 -13.29 1.71
N LYS A 45 8.67 -12.93 0.50
CA LYS A 45 9.57 -11.79 0.27
C LYS A 45 8.86 -10.45 0.40
N ILE A 46 7.53 -10.44 0.29
CA ILE A 46 6.76 -9.22 0.46
C ILE A 46 6.65 -8.93 1.96
N GLN A 47 7.08 -7.76 2.38
CA GLN A 47 6.89 -7.32 3.75
C GLN A 47 5.45 -6.86 3.92
N THR A 48 4.88 -7.13 5.08
CA THR A 48 3.52 -6.74 5.40
C THR A 48 3.50 -5.93 6.69
N ARG A 49 2.65 -4.90 6.74
CA ARG A 49 2.47 -4.08 7.93
C ARG A 49 1.01 -3.79 8.16
N LYS A 50 0.54 -4.13 9.36
CA LYS A 50 -0.81 -3.78 9.78
C LYS A 50 -0.80 -2.35 10.31
N ILE A 51 -1.54 -1.45 9.67
CA ILE A 51 -1.56 -0.05 10.03
C ILE A 51 -2.89 0.59 9.60
N ASN A 52 -3.37 1.53 10.40
CA ASN A 52 -4.51 2.36 10.03
C ASN A 52 -3.98 3.63 9.36
N LEU A 53 -4.08 3.69 8.05
CA LEU A 53 -3.56 4.81 7.26
C LEU A 53 -4.31 6.13 7.49
N LEU A 54 -5.49 6.08 8.11
CA LEU A 54 -6.27 7.26 8.45
C LEU A 54 -6.10 7.70 9.90
N ASP A 55 -5.24 7.05 10.66
CA ASP A 55 -4.95 7.43 12.03
C ASP A 55 -4.33 8.83 12.06
N SER A 56 -4.96 9.76 12.79
CA SER A 56 -4.50 11.15 12.87
C SER A 56 -3.14 11.29 13.55
N ASN A 57 -2.73 10.32 14.33
CA ASN A 57 -1.42 10.32 14.99
C ASN A 57 -0.31 9.74 14.11
N LEU A 58 -0.67 9.21 12.95
CA LEU A 58 0.27 8.60 12.04
C LEU A 58 0.98 9.67 11.20
N ASN A 59 2.30 9.64 11.18
CA ASN A 59 3.06 10.47 10.25
C ASN A 59 3.30 9.69 8.97
N LEU A 60 2.42 9.89 8.00
CA LEU A 60 2.45 9.14 6.74
C LEU A 60 3.73 9.41 5.94
N LYS A 61 4.25 10.63 5.99
CA LYS A 61 5.50 10.98 5.34
C LYS A 61 6.65 10.14 5.87
N GLU A 62 6.69 9.92 7.17
CA GLU A 62 7.72 9.08 7.80
C GLU A 62 7.51 7.60 7.47
N VAL A 63 6.27 7.13 7.57
CA VAL A 63 5.93 5.73 7.29
C VAL A 63 6.26 5.35 5.86
N LEU A 64 5.97 6.23 4.90
CA LEU A 64 6.20 5.98 3.48
C LEU A 64 7.55 6.51 2.98
N GLY A 65 8.40 7.00 3.88
CA GLY A 65 9.67 7.61 3.51
C GLY A 65 10.61 6.69 2.74
N PHE A 66 10.51 5.38 2.95
CA PHE A 66 11.35 4.39 2.26
C PHE A 66 10.97 4.22 0.79
N ALA A 67 9.74 4.54 0.41
CA ALA A 67 9.19 4.15 -0.88
C ALA A 67 9.55 5.13 -1.99
N ASP A 68 9.94 4.60 -3.14
CA ASP A 68 10.11 5.36 -4.37
C ASP A 68 8.76 5.62 -5.05
N LEU A 69 7.81 4.71 -4.85
CA LEU A 69 6.48 4.79 -5.43
C LEU A 69 5.46 4.24 -4.44
N VAL A 70 4.30 4.89 -4.36
CA VAL A 70 3.18 4.43 -3.56
C VAL A 70 2.03 4.07 -4.49
N VAL A 71 1.52 2.84 -4.38
CA VAL A 71 0.35 2.39 -5.11
C VAL A 71 -0.82 2.37 -4.16
N ASN A 72 -1.82 3.22 -4.41
CA ASN A 72 -3.02 3.29 -3.59
C ASN A 72 -4.14 2.51 -4.26
N ALA A 73 -4.52 1.40 -3.65
CA ALA A 73 -5.58 0.54 -4.16
C ALA A 73 -6.71 0.36 -3.14
N VAL A 74 -6.79 1.25 -2.16
CA VAL A 74 -7.88 1.27 -1.19
C VAL A 74 -9.14 1.80 -1.88
N PRO A 75 -10.25 1.06 -1.87
CA PRO A 75 -11.43 1.45 -2.64
C PRO A 75 -12.23 2.58 -1.98
N GLY A 76 -12.98 3.29 -2.83
CA GLY A 76 -13.99 4.24 -2.39
C GLY A 76 -13.45 5.51 -1.77
N PHE A 77 -14.25 6.08 -0.88
CA PHE A 77 -13.95 7.35 -0.23
C PHE A 77 -12.68 7.30 0.62
N MET A 78 -12.44 6.17 1.27
CA MET A 78 -11.20 5.99 2.05
C MET A 78 -9.97 6.09 1.18
N GLY A 79 -10.02 5.50 -0.02
CA GLY A 79 -8.92 5.57 -0.97
C GLY A 79 -8.64 7.00 -1.41
N TYR A 80 -9.69 7.79 -1.62
CA TYR A 80 -9.55 9.21 -1.97
C TYR A 80 -8.86 9.99 -0.85
N ARG A 81 -9.26 9.77 0.39
CA ARG A 81 -8.63 10.44 1.54
C ARG A 81 -7.17 10.05 1.70
N ILE A 82 -6.86 8.79 1.50
CA ILE A 82 -5.48 8.31 1.57
C ILE A 82 -4.65 8.94 0.45
N LEU A 83 -5.21 9.04 -0.76
CA LEU A 83 -4.53 9.69 -1.87
C LEU A 83 -4.16 11.14 -1.54
N GLU A 84 -5.08 11.90 -0.95
CA GLU A 84 -4.79 13.27 -0.52
C GLU A 84 -3.60 13.32 0.44
N LEU A 85 -3.57 12.41 1.42
CA LEU A 85 -2.50 12.35 2.40
C LEU A 85 -1.15 11.97 1.78
N VAL A 86 -1.16 11.05 0.81
CA VAL A 86 0.04 10.64 0.10
C VAL A 86 0.61 11.81 -0.72
N ILE A 87 -0.27 12.54 -1.41
CA ILE A 87 0.14 13.72 -2.18
C ILE A 87 0.73 14.78 -1.26
N LYS A 88 0.11 15.04 -0.11
CA LYS A 88 0.63 15.99 0.88
C LYS A 88 1.98 15.55 1.44
N ALA A 89 2.23 14.26 1.50
CA ALA A 89 3.51 13.73 1.94
C ALA A 89 4.61 13.84 0.87
N GLY A 90 4.28 14.33 -0.31
CA GLY A 90 5.25 14.54 -1.40
C GLY A 90 5.68 13.27 -2.10
N LYS A 91 4.88 12.21 -2.05
CA LYS A 91 5.22 10.94 -2.68
C LYS A 91 4.61 10.79 -4.06
N ASN A 92 5.37 10.21 -4.98
CA ASN A 92 4.84 9.77 -6.26
C ASN A 92 3.86 8.63 -6.02
N SER A 93 2.68 8.71 -6.62
CA SER A 93 1.65 7.71 -6.39
C SER A 93 0.92 7.34 -7.67
N VAL A 94 0.46 6.09 -7.70
CA VAL A 94 -0.49 5.60 -8.69
C VAL A 94 -1.73 5.19 -7.93
N ASP A 95 -2.88 5.74 -8.32
CA ASP A 95 -4.16 5.45 -7.67
C ASP A 95 -5.05 4.65 -8.59
N ILE A 96 -5.48 3.49 -8.12
CA ILE A 96 -6.42 2.64 -8.84
C ILE A 96 -7.76 2.51 -8.10
N SER A 97 -7.93 3.23 -7.00
CA SER A 97 -9.09 3.10 -6.13
C SER A 97 -10.36 3.73 -6.71
N PHE A 98 -10.25 4.57 -7.72
CA PHE A 98 -11.39 5.24 -8.34
C PHE A 98 -12.19 4.36 -9.29
N PHE A 99 -11.61 3.28 -9.75
CA PHE A 99 -12.27 2.43 -10.72
C PHE A 99 -13.19 1.47 -9.98
N PRO A 100 -14.49 1.50 -10.28
CA PRO A 100 -15.43 0.63 -9.62
C PRO A 100 -15.21 -0.85 -9.98
#